data_ad347332224f926d7b257ff12fdb8e8d
#
_entry.id   ad347332224f926d7b257ff12fdb8e8d
#
_cell.length_a   1.000
_cell.length_b   1.000
_cell.length_c   1.000
_cell.angle_alpha   90.00
_cell.angle_beta   90.00
_cell.angle_gamma   90.00
#
_symmetry.space_group_name_H-M   'P 1'
#
loop_
_entity.id
_entity.type
_entity.pdbx_description
1 polymer ?
#
loop_
_entity_poly.entity_id
_entity_poly.type
_entity_poly.pdbx_seq_one_letter_code
_entity_poly.pdbx_strand_id
1 'polypeptide(L)'
;MIINSDIWSSMKDINAEVVIIGSGAAGTSLAHGLSEKKHSVIILEGGEDIYSEQSQECYSGSTTDRDLTFGLKGSRLRFFGGSTNCWAGGCGELEIEDYMHREWVSHSGWPIDSSELDLYYQKTSNFLDIPRDVFNAKKNKDIYKIQGFDSKSLVYTDKVRFKNVFSSLFKKEKNVRLFLGANLFSLNRELES
;
A
#
# COMPACT_ATOMS: atom_id res chain seq x y z
N MET A 1 -3.83 17.61 3.92
CA MET A 1 -3.84 18.57 2.76
C MET A 1 -3.19 17.89 1.57
N ILE A 2 -3.76 18.05 0.34
CA ILE A 2 -3.14 17.59 -0.93
C ILE A 2 -2.55 18.80 -1.63
N ILE A 3 -1.30 18.71 -2.08
CA ILE A 3 -0.48 19.81 -2.60
C ILE A 3 0.11 19.35 -3.94
N ASN A 4 -0.24 20.05 -5.01
CA ASN A 4 0.23 19.75 -6.37
C ASN A 4 1.62 20.33 -6.64
N SER A 5 2.26 19.86 -7.70
CA SER A 5 3.63 20.24 -8.08
C SER A 5 3.80 21.72 -8.38
N ASP A 6 2.79 22.38 -8.92
CA ASP A 6 2.79 23.83 -9.19
C ASP A 6 2.88 24.67 -7.90
N ILE A 7 2.38 24.14 -6.78
CA ILE A 7 2.40 24.82 -5.47
C ILE A 7 3.70 24.54 -4.72
N TRP A 8 4.07 23.26 -4.54
CA TRP A 8 5.21 22.92 -3.69
C TRP A 8 6.58 23.23 -4.31
N SER A 9 6.68 23.34 -5.63
CA SER A 9 7.94 23.69 -6.30
C SER A 9 8.52 25.04 -5.86
N SER A 10 7.68 25.94 -5.32
CA SER A 10 8.11 27.22 -4.74
C SER A 10 8.41 27.17 -3.24
N MET A 11 8.11 26.04 -2.58
CA MET A 11 8.35 25.88 -1.15
C MET A 11 9.83 25.59 -0.89
N LYS A 12 10.35 26.17 0.19
CA LYS A 12 11.66 25.83 0.74
C LYS A 12 11.52 24.64 1.70
N ASP A 13 12.45 24.48 2.59
CA ASP A 13 12.52 23.38 3.53
C ASP A 13 11.16 23.05 4.18
N ILE A 14 10.76 21.79 4.07
CA ILE A 14 9.50 21.29 4.61
C ILE A 14 9.82 20.19 5.62
N ASN A 15 9.32 20.36 6.84
CA ASN A 15 9.62 19.46 7.95
C ASN A 15 8.39 18.64 8.35
N ALA A 16 8.62 17.40 8.77
CA ALA A 16 7.65 16.52 9.41
C ALA A 16 8.38 15.49 10.30
N GLU A 17 7.67 14.94 11.27
CA GLU A 17 8.20 13.83 12.09
C GLU A 17 8.38 12.56 11.25
N VAL A 18 7.49 12.33 10.28
CA VAL A 18 7.52 11.15 9.42
C VAL A 18 7.32 11.55 7.96
N VAL A 19 8.21 11.05 7.11
CA VAL A 19 8.10 11.17 5.65
C VAL A 19 7.86 9.79 5.05
N ILE A 20 6.79 9.63 4.29
CA ILE A 20 6.39 8.39 3.63
C ILE A 20 6.61 8.55 2.12
N ILE A 21 7.26 7.57 1.50
CA ILE A 21 7.50 7.56 0.06
C ILE A 21 6.48 6.65 -0.61
N GLY A 22 5.63 7.27 -1.43
CA GLY A 22 4.55 6.62 -2.17
C GLY A 22 3.19 6.65 -1.46
N SER A 23 2.17 6.96 -2.22
CA SER A 23 0.77 7.06 -1.79
C SER A 23 -0.09 5.83 -2.15
N GLY A 24 0.54 4.68 -2.31
CA GLY A 24 -0.16 3.40 -2.48
C GLY A 24 -0.87 2.93 -1.21
N ALA A 25 -1.40 1.70 -1.22
CA ALA A 25 -2.16 1.13 -0.10
C ALA A 25 -1.40 1.21 1.24
N ALA A 26 -0.13 0.82 1.25
CA ALA A 26 0.68 0.83 2.47
C ALA A 26 0.94 2.27 2.98
N GLY A 27 1.38 3.17 2.08
CA GLY A 27 1.73 4.54 2.46
C GLY A 27 0.54 5.34 2.98
N THR A 28 -0.61 5.25 2.32
CA THR A 28 -1.83 5.95 2.75
C THR A 28 -2.39 5.40 4.06
N SER A 29 -2.36 4.07 4.25
CA SER A 29 -2.81 3.44 5.50
C SER A 29 -1.88 3.77 6.67
N LEU A 30 -0.57 3.78 6.46
CA LEU A 30 0.41 4.19 7.46
C LEU A 30 0.22 5.67 7.85
N ALA A 31 0.05 6.55 6.87
CA ALA A 31 -0.19 7.97 7.11
C ALA A 31 -1.47 8.21 7.93
N HIS A 32 -2.53 7.45 7.64
CA HIS A 32 -3.77 7.53 8.42
C HIS A 32 -3.54 7.11 9.87
N GLY A 33 -2.93 5.95 10.11
CA GLY A 33 -2.65 5.46 11.46
C GLY A 33 -1.73 6.37 12.28
N LEU A 34 -0.76 7.04 11.64
CA LEU A 34 0.10 8.03 12.28
C LEU A 34 -0.66 9.33 12.56
N SER A 35 -1.56 9.73 11.65
CA SER A 35 -2.40 10.91 11.83
C SER A 35 -3.33 10.80 13.04
N GLU A 36 -3.92 9.62 13.25
CA GLU A 36 -4.75 9.35 14.44
C GLU A 36 -3.96 9.55 15.75
N LYS A 37 -2.67 9.25 15.72
CA LYS A 37 -1.72 9.46 16.83
C LYS A 37 -1.15 10.88 16.90
N LYS A 38 -1.63 11.79 16.03
CA LYS A 38 -1.25 13.21 15.98
C LYS A 38 0.18 13.49 15.50
N HIS A 39 0.87 12.51 14.88
CA HIS A 39 2.14 12.76 14.23
C HIS A 39 1.97 13.68 13.00
N SER A 40 2.96 14.52 12.76
CA SER A 40 3.04 15.30 11.54
C SER A 40 3.62 14.43 10.43
N VAL A 41 2.86 14.24 9.36
CA VAL A 41 3.20 13.29 8.27
C VAL A 41 3.27 14.01 6.93
N ILE A 42 4.31 13.70 6.17
CA ILE A 42 4.41 14.03 4.75
C ILE A 42 4.36 12.74 3.95
N ILE A 43 3.57 12.73 2.87
CA ILE A 43 3.60 11.68 1.85
C ILE A 43 4.17 12.32 0.57
N LEU A 44 5.21 11.72 -0.01
CA LEU A 44 5.75 12.08 -1.31
C LEU A 44 5.27 11.06 -2.35
N GLU A 45 4.45 11.50 -3.28
CA GLU A 45 3.97 10.69 -4.41
C GLU A 45 4.62 11.18 -5.69
N GLY A 46 5.34 10.27 -6.37
CA GLY A 46 6.04 10.62 -7.61
C GLY A 46 5.13 10.90 -8.81
N GLY A 47 3.90 10.37 -8.78
CA GLY A 47 2.89 10.68 -9.79
C GLY A 47 1.98 11.83 -9.38
N GLU A 48 1.13 12.24 -10.31
CA GLU A 48 0.13 13.28 -10.10
C GLU A 48 -1.20 12.71 -9.56
N ASP A 49 -2.23 13.54 -9.50
CA ASP A 49 -3.57 13.14 -9.08
C ASP A 49 -4.23 12.15 -10.04
N ILE A 50 -3.90 12.21 -11.31
CA ILE A 50 -4.41 11.34 -12.36
C ILE A 50 -3.27 10.61 -13.08
N TYR A 51 -3.59 9.50 -13.72
CA TYR A 51 -2.64 8.78 -14.56
C TYR A 51 -2.09 9.66 -15.68
N SER A 52 -0.79 9.59 -15.89
CA SER A 52 -0.14 10.12 -17.08
C SER A 52 0.92 9.14 -17.59
N GLU A 53 1.00 9.00 -18.90
CA GLU A 53 2.00 8.14 -19.55
C GLU A 53 3.41 8.60 -19.21
N GLN A 54 3.63 9.91 -19.19
CA GLN A 54 4.93 10.51 -18.85
C GLN A 54 5.39 10.10 -17.45
N SER A 55 4.49 10.14 -16.45
CA SER A 55 4.81 9.68 -15.09
C SER A 55 5.05 8.18 -15.06
N GLN A 56 4.20 7.41 -15.72
CA GLN A 56 4.29 5.94 -15.78
C GLN A 56 5.58 5.47 -16.42
N GLU A 57 6.15 6.21 -17.38
CA GLU A 57 7.41 5.89 -18.04
C GLU A 57 8.60 5.80 -17.07
N CYS A 58 8.54 6.45 -15.92
CA CYS A 58 9.54 6.30 -14.85
C CYS A 58 9.66 4.85 -14.32
N TYR A 59 8.69 3.99 -14.60
CA TYR A 59 8.73 2.57 -14.27
C TYR A 59 9.27 1.70 -15.39
N SER A 60 9.64 2.27 -16.52
CA SER A 60 10.29 1.54 -17.61
C SER A 60 11.66 1.03 -17.17
N GLY A 61 12.02 -0.16 -17.63
CA GLY A 61 13.27 -0.80 -17.30
C GLY A 61 13.31 -2.23 -17.79
N SER A 62 14.45 -2.87 -17.61
CA SER A 62 14.66 -4.28 -17.89
C SER A 62 14.63 -5.11 -16.60
N THR A 63 14.22 -6.35 -16.72
CA THR A 63 14.28 -7.33 -15.63
C THR A 63 15.28 -8.42 -16.01
N THR A 64 15.90 -9.01 -15.01
CA THR A 64 16.74 -10.19 -15.17
C THR A 64 15.92 -11.46 -15.33
N ASP A 65 14.64 -11.40 -14.95
CA ASP A 65 13.71 -12.51 -15.00
C ASP A 65 12.85 -12.42 -16.26
N ARG A 66 12.75 -13.54 -16.98
CA ARG A 66 12.04 -13.59 -18.27
C ARG A 66 10.53 -13.61 -18.15
N ASP A 67 10.00 -13.78 -16.94
CA ASP A 67 8.59 -14.14 -16.71
C ASP A 67 7.67 -13.00 -16.26
N LEU A 68 8.11 -11.74 -16.31
CA LEU A 68 7.19 -10.62 -16.07
C LEU A 68 6.32 -10.37 -17.30
N THR A 69 5.17 -11.04 -17.35
CA THR A 69 4.18 -10.95 -18.43
C THR A 69 3.78 -9.51 -18.78
N PHE A 70 3.79 -8.62 -17.79
CA PHE A 70 3.40 -7.22 -17.96
C PHE A 70 4.58 -6.23 -17.93
N GLY A 71 5.81 -6.71 -17.76
CA GLY A 71 6.98 -5.86 -17.57
C GLY A 71 6.90 -5.00 -16.31
N LEU A 72 7.94 -4.20 -16.05
CA LEU A 72 7.97 -3.31 -14.89
C LEU A 72 6.92 -2.20 -14.97
N LYS A 73 6.76 -1.59 -16.16
CA LYS A 73 5.83 -0.49 -16.41
C LYS A 73 4.38 -0.92 -16.24
N GLY A 74 4.01 -2.14 -16.66
CA GLY A 74 2.63 -2.65 -16.62
C GLY A 74 2.24 -3.29 -15.28
N SER A 75 3.19 -3.55 -14.38
CA SER A 75 2.94 -4.27 -13.12
C SER A 75 2.41 -3.40 -11.97
N ARG A 76 2.47 -2.08 -12.12
CA ARG A 76 2.09 -1.11 -11.06
C ARG A 76 1.74 0.24 -11.66
N LEU A 77 0.98 1.04 -10.90
CA LEU A 77 0.56 2.37 -11.32
C LEU A 77 1.27 3.46 -10.52
N ARG A 78 1.61 4.56 -11.21
CA ARG A 78 2.36 5.67 -10.66
C ARG A 78 1.54 6.96 -10.69
N PHE A 79 0.60 7.06 -9.76
CA PHE A 79 -0.20 8.25 -9.43
C PHE A 79 -0.91 8.04 -8.09
N PHE A 80 -1.53 9.06 -7.54
CA PHE A 80 -2.17 9.00 -6.22
C PHE A 80 -3.05 7.76 -6.04
N GLY A 81 -2.76 6.98 -5.02
CA GLY A 81 -3.38 5.69 -4.72
C GLY A 81 -2.64 4.48 -5.29
N GLY A 82 -1.66 4.68 -6.19
CA GLY A 82 -0.85 3.60 -6.76
C GLY A 82 -1.70 2.50 -7.39
N SER A 83 -1.27 1.24 -7.24
CA SER A 83 -1.95 0.09 -7.86
C SER A 83 -3.33 -0.24 -7.25
N THR A 84 -3.76 0.44 -6.18
CA THR A 84 -5.16 0.33 -5.74
C THR A 84 -6.13 0.91 -6.77
N ASN A 85 -5.65 1.66 -7.74
CA ASN A 85 -6.46 2.16 -8.84
C ASN A 85 -6.82 1.10 -9.89
N CYS A 86 -6.19 -0.07 -9.87
CA CYS A 86 -6.47 -1.16 -10.82
C CYS A 86 -6.82 -2.51 -10.16
N TRP A 87 -6.80 -2.62 -8.83
CA TRP A 87 -7.19 -3.86 -8.17
C TRP A 87 -8.71 -4.02 -8.13
N ALA A 88 -9.17 -5.26 -7.98
CA ALA A 88 -10.60 -5.59 -7.93
C ALA A 88 -11.17 -5.59 -6.50
N GLY A 89 -10.37 -5.35 -5.47
CA GLY A 89 -10.82 -5.33 -4.07
C GLY A 89 -10.84 -6.70 -3.38
N GLY A 90 -10.29 -7.73 -4.01
CA GLY A 90 -10.20 -9.05 -3.38
C GLY A 90 -9.21 -9.06 -2.21
N CYS A 91 -9.68 -9.49 -1.06
CA CYS A 91 -8.93 -9.49 0.20
C CYS A 91 -8.94 -10.86 0.87
N GLY A 92 -7.90 -11.16 1.59
CA GLY A 92 -7.77 -12.36 2.41
C GLY A 92 -6.59 -12.23 3.37
N GLU A 93 -6.61 -13.00 4.45
CA GLU A 93 -5.47 -13.13 5.34
C GLU A 93 -4.37 -13.97 4.68
N LEU A 94 -3.13 -13.74 5.13
CA LEU A 94 -2.01 -14.62 4.81
C LEU A 94 -2.22 -15.99 5.44
N GLU A 95 -1.82 -17.04 4.75
CA GLU A 95 -1.81 -18.40 5.28
C GLU A 95 -0.61 -18.63 6.20
N ILE A 96 -0.68 -19.66 7.03
CA ILE A 96 0.41 -19.99 7.94
C ILE A 96 1.72 -20.25 7.18
N GLU A 97 1.62 -20.83 5.99
CA GLU A 97 2.74 -21.15 5.12
C GLU A 97 3.47 -19.90 4.60
N ASP A 98 2.79 -18.75 4.55
CA ASP A 98 3.41 -17.48 4.15
C ASP A 98 4.39 -16.97 5.21
N TYR A 99 4.14 -17.28 6.49
CA TYR A 99 5.02 -16.91 7.61
C TYR A 99 6.19 -17.88 7.80
N MET A 100 6.04 -19.14 7.36
CA MET A 100 7.05 -20.19 7.58
C MET A 100 8.23 -20.06 6.63
N HIS A 101 9.42 -20.38 7.14
CA HIS A 101 10.58 -20.60 6.27
C HIS A 101 10.35 -21.87 5.44
N ARG A 102 10.57 -21.77 4.13
CA ARG A 102 10.45 -22.86 3.17
C ARG A 102 11.81 -23.06 2.49
N GLU A 103 12.46 -24.19 2.71
CA GLU A 103 13.83 -24.48 2.21
C GLU A 103 13.97 -24.33 0.70
N TRP A 104 12.89 -24.61 -0.05
CA TRP A 104 12.84 -24.51 -1.52
C TRP A 104 12.52 -23.11 -2.05
N VAL A 105 12.28 -22.13 -1.17
CA VAL A 105 12.00 -20.74 -1.52
C VAL A 105 13.02 -19.83 -0.84
N SER A 106 13.95 -19.29 -1.61
CA SER A 106 14.94 -18.35 -1.09
C SER A 106 14.27 -17.14 -0.43
N HIS A 107 14.79 -16.73 0.73
CA HIS A 107 14.28 -15.58 1.49
C HIS A 107 12.81 -15.69 1.93
N SER A 108 12.27 -16.90 2.03
CA SER A 108 10.93 -17.15 2.57
C SER A 108 10.91 -17.03 4.09
N GLY A 109 9.69 -16.90 4.62
CA GLY A 109 9.46 -16.70 6.04
C GLY A 109 9.46 -15.22 6.45
N TRP A 110 8.61 -14.90 7.40
CA TRP A 110 8.52 -13.56 7.97
C TRP A 110 9.09 -13.59 9.40
N PRO A 111 9.73 -12.51 9.87
CA PRO A 111 10.28 -12.44 11.22
C PRO A 111 9.21 -12.17 12.29
N ILE A 112 7.94 -12.42 11.99
CA ILE A 112 6.78 -12.23 12.86
C ILE A 112 5.89 -13.47 12.83
N ASP A 113 5.17 -13.71 13.91
CA ASP A 113 4.15 -14.75 14.01
C ASP A 113 2.80 -14.26 13.46
N SER A 114 1.99 -15.18 12.95
CA SER A 114 0.66 -14.86 12.42
C SER A 114 -0.26 -14.19 13.46
N SER A 115 -0.11 -14.52 14.74
CA SER A 115 -0.89 -13.94 15.83
C SER A 115 -0.61 -12.45 16.04
N GLU A 116 0.58 -11.98 15.69
CA GLU A 116 0.93 -10.55 15.77
C GLU A 116 0.08 -9.70 14.82
N LEU A 117 -0.43 -10.28 13.73
CA LEU A 117 -1.26 -9.58 12.76
C LEU A 117 -2.77 -9.62 13.09
N ASP A 118 -3.24 -10.43 14.04
CA ASP A 118 -4.67 -10.59 14.32
C ASP A 118 -5.39 -9.27 14.64
N LEU A 119 -4.75 -8.40 15.44
CA LEU A 119 -5.28 -7.06 15.75
C LEU A 119 -5.35 -6.18 14.49
N TYR A 120 -4.37 -6.30 13.62
CA TYR A 120 -4.31 -5.51 12.39
C TYR A 120 -5.31 -6.02 11.34
N TYR A 121 -5.53 -7.32 11.26
CA TYR A 121 -6.60 -7.88 10.45
C TYR A 121 -7.98 -7.42 10.92
N GLN A 122 -8.21 -7.31 12.23
CA GLN A 122 -9.45 -6.74 12.75
C GLN A 122 -9.62 -5.28 12.33
N LYS A 123 -8.56 -4.46 12.45
CA LYS A 123 -8.58 -3.06 12.01
C LYS A 123 -8.80 -2.94 10.50
N THR A 124 -8.14 -3.78 9.71
CA THR A 124 -8.27 -3.82 8.25
C THR A 124 -9.68 -4.21 7.83
N SER A 125 -10.27 -5.22 8.47
CA SER A 125 -11.63 -5.67 8.20
C SER A 125 -12.64 -4.54 8.46
N ASN A 126 -12.50 -3.83 9.57
CA ASN A 126 -13.32 -2.67 9.89
C ASN A 126 -13.13 -1.52 8.87
N PHE A 127 -11.87 -1.24 8.49
CA PHE A 127 -11.56 -0.21 7.51
C PHE A 127 -12.13 -0.53 6.12
N LEU A 128 -12.08 -1.79 5.72
CA LEU A 128 -12.56 -2.24 4.41
C LEU A 128 -14.06 -2.57 4.38
N ASP A 129 -14.76 -2.44 5.50
CA ASP A 129 -16.17 -2.82 5.68
C ASP A 129 -16.43 -4.30 5.34
N ILE A 130 -15.49 -5.18 5.68
CA ILE A 130 -15.57 -6.62 5.50
C ILE A 130 -15.79 -7.25 6.88
N PRO A 131 -16.84 -8.07 7.11
CA PRO A 131 -17.01 -8.78 8.38
C PRO A 131 -15.80 -9.66 8.70
N ARG A 132 -15.33 -9.61 9.95
CA ARG A 132 -14.10 -10.31 10.35
C ARG A 132 -14.17 -11.84 10.18
N ASP A 133 -15.33 -12.41 10.41
CA ASP A 133 -15.56 -13.85 10.24
C ASP A 133 -15.52 -14.29 8.77
N VAL A 134 -15.85 -13.40 7.85
CA VAL A 134 -15.76 -13.62 6.41
C VAL A 134 -14.33 -13.37 5.90
N PHE A 135 -13.63 -12.42 6.50
CA PHE A 135 -12.24 -12.07 6.17
C PHE A 135 -11.25 -13.17 6.57
N ASN A 136 -11.58 -13.96 7.60
CA ASN A 136 -10.69 -15.00 8.14
C ASN A 136 -10.64 -16.23 7.22
N ALA A 137 -9.49 -16.45 6.58
CA ALA A 137 -9.26 -17.58 5.67
C ALA A 137 -9.47 -18.96 6.33
N LYS A 138 -9.18 -19.09 7.63
CA LYS A 138 -9.33 -20.37 8.35
C LYS A 138 -10.77 -20.86 8.42
N LYS A 139 -11.76 -19.95 8.41
CA LYS A 139 -13.18 -20.30 8.44
C LYS A 139 -13.76 -20.65 7.08
N ASN A 140 -13.08 -20.25 5.99
CA ASN A 140 -13.59 -20.36 4.63
C ASN A 140 -12.96 -21.52 3.82
N LYS A 141 -12.19 -22.41 4.48
CA LYS A 141 -11.42 -23.49 3.81
C LYS A 141 -12.26 -24.57 3.13
N ASP A 142 -13.55 -24.69 3.40
CA ASP A 142 -14.33 -25.90 3.06
C ASP A 142 -15.49 -25.68 2.06
N ILE A 143 -15.46 -24.65 1.23
CA ILE A 143 -16.56 -24.38 0.31
C ILE A 143 -16.63 -25.43 -0.82
N TYR A 144 -15.47 -25.93 -1.27
CA TYR A 144 -15.41 -27.00 -2.28
C TYR A 144 -14.36 -28.04 -1.89
N LYS A 145 -14.77 -29.27 -1.65
CA LYS A 145 -13.86 -30.41 -1.43
C LYS A 145 -13.55 -31.08 -2.76
N ILE A 146 -12.44 -30.68 -3.36
CA ILE A 146 -11.88 -31.37 -4.53
C ILE A 146 -10.64 -32.09 -4.04
N GLN A 147 -10.57 -33.41 -4.25
CA GLN A 147 -9.42 -34.20 -3.79
C GLN A 147 -8.10 -33.66 -4.37
N GLY A 148 -7.15 -33.33 -3.51
CA GLY A 148 -5.85 -32.79 -3.88
C GLY A 148 -5.82 -31.26 -4.10
N PHE A 149 -6.93 -30.56 -3.81
CA PHE A 149 -6.99 -29.09 -3.88
C PHE A 149 -7.66 -28.51 -2.64
N ASP A 150 -7.08 -27.47 -2.09
CA ASP A 150 -7.72 -26.64 -1.09
C ASP A 150 -8.42 -25.47 -1.75
N SER A 151 -9.66 -25.19 -1.34
CA SER A 151 -10.40 -24.02 -1.83
C SER A 151 -10.24 -22.87 -0.85
N LYS A 152 -9.98 -21.68 -1.37
CA LYS A 152 -9.92 -20.44 -0.60
C LYS A 152 -10.89 -19.42 -1.19
N SER A 153 -11.75 -18.87 -0.35
CA SER A 153 -12.61 -17.75 -0.74
C SER A 153 -11.89 -16.44 -0.52
N LEU A 154 -11.91 -15.58 -1.54
CA LEU A 154 -11.57 -14.18 -1.39
C LEU A 154 -12.84 -13.38 -1.10
N VAL A 155 -12.71 -12.42 -0.21
CA VAL A 155 -13.76 -11.45 0.08
C VAL A 155 -13.47 -10.17 -0.68
N TYR A 156 -14.52 -9.50 -1.15
CA TYR A 156 -14.36 -8.27 -1.91
C TYR A 156 -14.85 -7.08 -1.10
N THR A 157 -14.11 -5.99 -1.18
CA THR A 157 -14.50 -4.68 -0.62
C THR A 157 -14.89 -3.73 -1.72
N ASP A 158 -15.85 -2.85 -1.45
CA ASP A 158 -16.19 -1.73 -2.34
C ASP A 158 -15.19 -0.55 -2.21
N LYS A 159 -14.34 -0.55 -1.19
CA LYS A 159 -13.29 0.46 -1.00
C LYS A 159 -12.06 0.20 -1.86
N VAL A 160 -12.27 0.08 -3.16
CA VAL A 160 -11.24 -0.36 -4.12
C VAL A 160 -10.27 0.73 -4.53
N ARG A 161 -10.64 2.01 -4.42
CA ARG A 161 -9.78 3.13 -4.85
C ARG A 161 -9.35 3.94 -3.63
N PHE A 162 -8.14 3.67 -3.14
CA PHE A 162 -7.62 4.33 -1.94
C PHE A 162 -7.46 5.84 -2.11
N LYS A 163 -7.18 6.30 -3.32
CA LYS A 163 -7.28 7.73 -3.64
C LYS A 163 -8.62 8.32 -3.19
N ASN A 164 -9.74 7.70 -3.51
CA ASN A 164 -11.07 8.21 -3.15
C ASN A 164 -11.31 8.12 -1.64
N VAL A 165 -10.89 7.03 -1.01
CA VAL A 165 -11.01 6.81 0.45
C VAL A 165 -10.21 7.87 1.21
N PHE A 166 -8.93 8.04 0.88
CA PHE A 166 -8.02 8.91 1.62
C PHE A 166 -8.11 10.39 1.24
N SER A 167 -8.60 10.74 0.05
CA SER A 167 -8.78 12.16 -0.32
C SER A 167 -9.65 12.92 0.67
N SER A 168 -10.73 12.32 1.14
CA SER A 168 -11.61 12.95 2.12
C SER A 168 -10.99 13.01 3.52
N LEU A 169 -10.25 11.98 3.90
CA LEU A 169 -9.55 11.93 5.19
C LEU A 169 -8.45 12.99 5.25
N PHE A 170 -7.56 13.03 4.26
CA PHE A 170 -6.44 13.98 4.24
C PHE A 170 -6.87 15.45 4.10
N LYS A 171 -8.06 15.73 3.59
CA LYS A 171 -8.63 17.08 3.62
C LYS A 171 -9.03 17.51 5.03
N LYS A 172 -9.45 16.58 5.88
CA LYS A 172 -9.86 16.84 7.26
C LYS A 172 -8.67 16.85 8.24
N GLU A 173 -7.67 16.02 7.99
CA GLU A 173 -6.51 15.84 8.84
C GLU A 173 -5.44 16.90 8.51
N LYS A 174 -5.29 17.87 9.42
CA LYS A 174 -4.36 19.01 9.23
C LYS A 174 -2.88 18.58 9.37
N ASN A 175 -2.62 17.45 10.00
CA ASN A 175 -1.27 16.93 10.26
C ASN A 175 -0.75 16.01 9.16
N VAL A 176 -1.51 15.75 8.10
CA VAL A 176 -1.06 15.01 6.91
C VAL A 176 -1.00 15.93 5.70
N ARG A 177 0.15 15.91 5.03
CA ARG A 177 0.40 16.64 3.77
C ARG A 177 0.84 15.64 2.70
N LEU A 178 0.11 15.56 1.61
CA LEU A 178 0.44 14.74 0.44
C LEU A 178 0.94 15.66 -0.67
N PHE A 179 2.16 15.43 -1.10
CA PHE A 179 2.80 16.13 -2.23
C PHE A 179 2.74 15.24 -3.46
N LEU A 180 2.10 15.73 -4.51
CA LEU A 180 1.99 15.07 -5.82
C LEU A 180 3.08 15.53 -6.76
N GLY A 181 3.52 14.69 -7.69
CA GLY A 181 4.65 14.96 -8.58
C GLY A 181 5.99 15.04 -7.85
N ALA A 182 6.05 14.60 -6.60
CA ALA A 182 7.21 14.72 -5.71
C ALA A 182 8.05 13.44 -5.73
N ASN A 183 9.12 13.46 -6.50
CA ASN A 183 10.06 12.34 -6.59
C ASN A 183 11.12 12.40 -5.49
N LEU A 184 11.33 11.29 -4.81
CA LEU A 184 12.50 11.14 -3.95
C LEU A 184 13.76 11.06 -4.83
N PHE A 185 14.67 11.98 -4.63
CA PHE A 185 15.95 12.00 -5.35
C PHE A 185 17.10 11.39 -4.51
N SER A 186 17.21 11.77 -3.25
CA SER A 186 18.26 11.27 -2.35
C SER A 186 17.81 11.27 -0.91
N LEU A 187 18.45 10.42 -0.12
CA LEU A 187 18.33 10.40 1.34
C LEU A 187 19.69 10.74 1.94
N ASN A 188 19.74 11.81 2.71
CA ASN A 188 20.94 12.21 3.44
C ASN A 188 20.69 12.01 4.93
N ARG A 189 21.65 11.42 5.61
CA ARG A 189 21.65 11.29 7.06
C ARG A 189 22.57 12.34 7.64
N GLU A 190 22.06 13.20 8.49
CA GLU A 190 22.92 13.98 9.38
C GLU A 190 23.49 13.02 10.43
N LEU A 191 24.81 12.89 10.46
CA LEU A 191 25.49 12.21 11.55
C LEU A 191 25.46 13.17 12.73
N GLU A 192 24.79 12.79 13.80
CA GLU A 192 24.95 13.48 15.08
C GLU A 192 26.43 13.43 15.47
N SER A 193 27.02 14.62 15.58
CA SER A 193 28.43 14.83 15.98
C SER A 193 28.64 14.59 17.47
#